data_5cd610590762110eafff030bd3538387
#
_entry.id   5cd610590762110eafff030bd3538387
#
_cell.length_a   1.000
_cell.length_b   1.000
_cell.length_c   1.000
_cell.angle_alpha   90.00
_cell.angle_beta   90.00
_cell.angle_gamma   90.00
#
_symmetry.space_group_name_H-M   'P 1'
#
loop_
_entity.id
_entity.type
_entity.pdbx_description
1 polymer ?
#
loop_
_entity_poly.entity_id
_entity_poly.type
_entity_poly.pdbx_seq_one_letter_code
_entity_poly.pdbx_strand_id
1 'polypeptide(L)'
;MTTDEGAKNNGESPAATVAEQGEDITSKKDRGVLKIVKRVGNSEEMPMIGDKVYVHYKGKLSNGKKFDSSHDRNEPFVFSLGKGQVIKAWDIGVATMKKGEVCHLLCKPEYAYGSAGSLPKIPSNATLFFEIELLDFKGEDLFEDGGIIRRIKQKGEGYSNPNEGATVEIHLEGHCGERMFDCRNVVFTVGEGEDHDIPIGIDKALEKMQREEQCILYLGPRYGFGEAGKPKFGIEPNAELIYEVTLKSFEKAKESWEMDTKEKLEQAAIVKEKGTLYFKGGKYMQAVIQYGKIVSWLEMEYGLSEKESKASESFLLAAFLNLAMCYLKLREYTKAVECCDKALGLDSANEKGLYRRGEAQLLMNEFESAKGDFEKVLEVNPQNKAARLQISMCQKKAKEHNERDRKIYANMFKKFAERDAKEEASRAMGKKTLQGVTHEKETENQAMEEENPEGHV
;
A
#
# COMPACT_ATOMS: atom_id res chain seq x y z
N MET A 1 43.09 32.30 53.57
CA MET A 1 43.71 32.23 52.20
C MET A 1 43.36 30.87 51.64
N THR A 2 42.30 30.79 50.94
CA THR A 2 41.87 29.62 50.17
C THR A 2 41.78 30.03 48.74
N THR A 3 42.72 29.57 47.93
CA THR A 3 42.80 29.80 46.50
C THR A 3 41.79 28.94 45.77
N ASP A 4 40.86 29.61 45.14
CA ASP A 4 39.87 29.02 44.24
C ASP A 4 40.55 28.79 42.87
N GLU A 5 40.96 27.55 42.57
CA GLU A 5 41.45 27.19 41.24
C GLU A 5 40.25 26.89 40.35
N GLY A 6 39.83 27.93 39.61
CA GLY A 6 38.83 27.77 38.56
C GLY A 6 39.39 26.93 37.41
N ALA A 7 38.88 25.71 37.27
CA ALA A 7 39.12 24.82 36.15
C ALA A 7 38.61 25.49 34.87
N LYS A 8 39.54 26.01 34.05
CA LYS A 8 39.26 26.43 32.65
C LYS A 8 38.96 25.18 31.83
N ASN A 9 37.70 24.90 31.64
CA ASN A 9 37.24 23.98 30.58
C ASN A 9 37.62 24.60 29.23
N ASN A 10 38.70 24.13 28.63
CA ASN A 10 39.01 24.37 27.23
C ASN A 10 37.96 23.70 26.37
N GLY A 11 36.84 24.37 26.09
CA GLY A 11 35.76 23.89 25.28
C GLY A 11 36.17 23.87 23.80
N GLU A 12 36.84 22.82 23.34
CA GLU A 12 36.94 22.53 21.92
C GLU A 12 35.52 22.42 21.33
N SER A 13 35.33 23.08 20.18
CA SER A 13 34.03 23.02 19.53
C SER A 13 33.74 21.56 19.09
N PRO A 14 32.50 21.07 19.17
CA PRO A 14 32.17 19.72 18.74
C PRO A 14 32.65 19.38 17.33
N ALA A 15 32.72 20.38 16.44
CA ALA A 15 33.25 20.22 15.08
C ALA A 15 34.77 19.97 15.09
N ALA A 16 35.56 20.65 15.96
CA ALA A 16 37.00 20.42 16.09
C ALA A 16 37.27 18.98 16.60
N THR A 17 36.55 18.53 17.60
CA THR A 17 36.65 17.16 18.11
C THR A 17 36.38 16.11 17.00
N VAL A 18 35.35 16.30 16.14
CA VAL A 18 35.09 15.41 15.02
C VAL A 18 36.19 15.49 13.96
N ALA A 19 36.75 16.63 13.72
CA ALA A 19 37.88 16.82 12.77
C ALA A 19 39.11 16.02 13.20
N GLU A 20 39.40 15.94 14.49
CA GLU A 20 40.57 15.22 15.04
C GLU A 20 40.32 13.72 15.23
N GLN A 21 39.21 13.34 15.86
CA GLN A 21 38.95 11.99 16.36
C GLN A 21 37.93 11.22 15.51
N GLY A 22 37.28 11.88 14.54
CA GLY A 22 36.24 11.28 13.72
C GLY A 22 36.78 10.20 12.80
N GLU A 23 36.05 9.08 12.73
CA GLU A 23 36.28 8.01 11.78
C GLU A 23 35.89 8.45 10.36
N ASP A 24 36.77 8.24 9.39
CA ASP A 24 36.46 8.45 7.97
C ASP A 24 35.58 7.33 7.44
N ILE A 25 34.32 7.63 7.18
CA ILE A 25 33.33 6.67 6.67
C ILE A 25 33.15 6.74 5.14
N THR A 26 33.96 7.53 4.44
CA THR A 26 33.93 7.57 2.98
C THR A 26 34.59 6.33 2.37
N SER A 27 34.08 5.86 1.25
CA SER A 27 34.67 4.74 0.50
C SER A 27 36.06 5.08 -0.05
N LYS A 28 36.31 6.36 -0.37
CA LYS A 28 37.58 6.87 -0.89
C LYS A 28 38.64 7.13 0.17
N LYS A 29 38.27 7.12 1.45
CA LYS A 29 39.15 7.48 2.58
C LYS A 29 39.79 8.86 2.44
N ASP A 30 39.04 9.82 1.89
CA ASP A 30 39.46 11.20 1.63
C ASP A 30 39.14 12.19 2.76
N ARG A 31 38.66 11.65 3.89
CA ARG A 31 38.18 12.42 5.06
C ARG A 31 37.08 13.43 4.71
N GLY A 32 36.26 13.07 3.70
CA GLY A 32 35.14 13.91 3.25
C GLY A 32 33.94 13.90 4.18
N VAL A 33 33.75 12.79 4.88
CA VAL A 33 32.71 12.61 5.92
C VAL A 33 33.34 11.92 7.11
N LEU A 34 33.40 12.63 8.24
CA LEU A 34 33.93 12.10 9.51
C LEU A 34 32.77 11.89 10.48
N LYS A 35 32.79 10.75 11.17
CA LYS A 35 31.73 10.34 12.12
C LYS A 35 32.30 10.09 13.52
N ILE A 36 31.58 10.56 14.55
CA ILE A 36 31.75 10.10 15.94
C ILE A 36 30.39 9.67 16.49
N VAL A 37 30.32 8.46 17.00
CA VAL A 37 29.14 7.96 17.72
C VAL A 37 29.11 8.57 19.11
N LYS A 38 28.03 9.28 19.43
CA LYS A 38 27.79 9.88 20.76
C LYS A 38 26.92 9.02 21.66
N ARG A 39 25.96 8.32 21.09
CA ARG A 39 25.13 7.34 21.75
C ARG A 39 24.98 6.14 20.82
N VAL A 40 25.32 4.96 21.33
CA VAL A 40 25.17 3.71 20.58
C VAL A 40 23.68 3.41 20.40
N GLY A 41 23.31 2.87 19.23
CA GLY A 41 21.94 2.41 18.98
C GLY A 41 21.58 1.16 19.75
N ASN A 42 20.31 0.84 19.77
CA ASN A 42 19.72 -0.27 20.51
C ASN A 42 19.38 -1.50 19.63
N SER A 43 19.79 -1.50 18.38
CA SER A 43 19.57 -2.56 17.38
C SER A 43 20.89 -2.91 16.70
N GLU A 44 21.04 -4.15 16.24
CA GLU A 44 22.17 -4.53 15.38
C GLU A 44 21.92 -4.19 13.90
N GLU A 45 20.64 -3.98 13.53
CA GLU A 45 20.28 -3.63 12.16
C GLU A 45 20.60 -2.17 11.83
N MET A 46 21.03 -1.97 10.58
CA MET A 46 21.26 -0.67 9.96
C MET A 46 20.33 -0.48 8.77
N PRO A 47 19.97 0.77 8.42
CA PRO A 47 19.15 1.02 7.24
C PRO A 47 19.88 0.65 5.96
N MET A 48 19.12 0.13 4.99
CA MET A 48 19.59 -0.26 3.67
C MET A 48 19.19 0.77 2.61
N ILE A 49 19.78 0.68 1.42
CA ILE A 49 19.44 1.55 0.30
C ILE A 49 17.95 1.44 -0.02
N GLY A 50 17.27 2.57 -0.17
CA GLY A 50 15.83 2.62 -0.43
C GLY A 50 14.96 2.65 0.82
N ASP A 51 15.51 2.27 2.00
CA ASP A 51 14.74 2.35 3.24
C ASP A 51 14.30 3.81 3.52
N LYS A 52 13.08 3.96 3.99
CA LYS A 52 12.55 5.21 4.49
C LYS A 52 13.06 5.42 5.91
N VAL A 53 13.92 6.41 6.11
CA VAL A 53 14.55 6.68 7.41
C VAL A 53 13.94 7.90 8.08
N TYR A 54 13.84 7.84 9.40
CA TYR A 54 13.28 8.88 10.27
C TYR A 54 14.37 9.38 11.19
N VAL A 55 14.72 10.65 11.09
CA VAL A 55 15.83 11.24 11.86
C VAL A 55 15.43 12.53 12.55
N HIS A 56 16.03 12.78 13.71
CA HIS A 56 16.18 14.14 14.24
C HIS A 56 17.58 14.64 13.95
N TYR A 57 17.70 15.92 13.67
CA TYR A 57 19.00 16.53 13.39
C TYR A 57 19.10 17.98 13.82
N LYS A 58 20.36 18.43 13.99
CA LYS A 58 20.75 19.81 14.17
C LYS A 58 21.97 20.11 13.31
N GLY A 59 21.83 21.05 12.35
CA GLY A 59 22.87 21.45 11.42
C GLY A 59 23.50 22.78 11.82
N LYS A 60 24.85 22.85 11.81
CA LYS A 60 25.66 24.04 12.12
C LYS A 60 26.75 24.24 11.09
N LEU A 61 27.10 25.49 10.87
CA LEU A 61 28.31 25.86 10.14
C LEU A 61 29.56 25.65 11.02
N SER A 62 30.76 25.68 10.43
CA SER A 62 32.03 25.57 11.14
C SER A 62 32.23 26.60 12.24
N ASN A 63 31.61 27.77 12.11
CA ASN A 63 31.62 28.84 13.12
C ASN A 63 30.61 28.62 14.27
N GLY A 64 29.93 27.46 14.29
CA GLY A 64 28.96 27.10 15.31
C GLY A 64 27.54 27.64 15.09
N LYS A 65 27.33 28.51 14.08
CA LYS A 65 26.00 29.06 13.77
C LYS A 65 25.07 27.97 13.26
N LYS A 66 23.94 27.76 13.98
CA LYS A 66 22.86 26.86 13.54
C LYS A 66 22.20 27.40 12.28
N PHE A 67 22.04 26.60 11.26
CA PHE A 67 21.33 26.96 10.04
C PHE A 67 20.00 26.20 9.87
N ASP A 68 19.86 24.98 10.46
CA ASP A 68 18.62 24.21 10.42
C ASP A 68 18.55 23.17 11.55
N SER A 69 17.30 22.76 11.92
CA SER A 69 17.05 21.71 12.91
C SER A 69 15.63 21.18 12.75
N SER A 70 15.45 19.85 12.79
CA SER A 70 14.15 19.21 12.84
C SER A 70 13.43 19.45 14.19
N HIS A 71 14.19 19.66 15.27
CA HIS A 71 13.61 19.99 16.59
C HIS A 71 12.87 21.33 16.57
N ASP A 72 13.30 22.29 15.73
CA ASP A 72 12.62 23.59 15.61
C ASP A 72 11.21 23.44 14.96
N ARG A 73 10.98 22.37 14.23
CA ARG A 73 9.71 22.02 13.60
C ARG A 73 8.87 21.04 14.41
N ASN A 74 9.48 20.48 15.46
CA ASN A 74 8.92 19.43 16.31
C ASN A 74 8.42 18.18 15.57
N GLU A 75 9.05 17.89 14.43
CA GLU A 75 8.76 16.76 13.54
C GLU A 75 10.06 16.09 13.10
N PRO A 76 10.10 14.74 13.02
CA PRO A 76 11.20 14.03 12.39
C PRO A 76 11.33 14.41 10.91
N PHE A 77 12.56 14.49 10.43
CA PHE A 77 12.81 14.58 9.01
C PHE A 77 12.84 13.17 8.42
N VAL A 78 12.15 12.99 7.30
CA VAL A 78 11.96 11.69 6.66
C VAL A 78 12.48 11.74 5.23
N PHE A 79 13.29 10.77 4.83
CA PHE A 79 13.78 10.62 3.46
C PHE A 79 14.08 9.17 3.13
N SER A 80 14.22 8.85 1.82
CA SER A 80 14.61 7.51 1.36
C SER A 80 16.12 7.46 1.15
N LEU A 81 16.79 6.56 1.87
CA LEU A 81 18.24 6.44 1.90
C LEU A 81 18.82 6.06 0.53
N GLY A 82 19.90 6.74 0.10
CA GLY A 82 20.60 6.44 -1.15
C GLY A 82 19.88 6.83 -2.43
N LYS A 83 18.76 7.57 -2.34
CA LYS A 83 17.99 8.07 -3.50
C LYS A 83 18.37 9.51 -3.90
N GLY A 84 19.38 10.11 -3.29
CA GLY A 84 19.82 11.46 -3.59
C GLY A 84 18.84 12.56 -3.16
N GLN A 85 17.95 12.28 -2.21
CA GLN A 85 17.02 13.25 -1.63
C GLN A 85 17.69 14.18 -0.61
N VAL A 86 18.87 13.82 -0.15
CA VAL A 86 19.68 14.54 0.83
C VAL A 86 21.11 14.69 0.32
N ILE A 87 21.94 15.44 1.05
CA ILE A 87 23.37 15.57 0.74
C ILE A 87 24.09 14.21 0.85
N LYS A 88 25.12 13.99 0.04
CA LYS A 88 25.88 12.72 -0.01
C LYS A 88 26.38 12.26 1.36
N ALA A 89 26.79 13.22 2.20
CA ALA A 89 27.26 12.94 3.55
C ALA A 89 26.18 12.25 4.41
N TRP A 90 24.92 12.58 4.22
CA TRP A 90 23.81 11.96 4.95
C TRP A 90 23.50 10.55 4.44
N ASP A 91 23.47 10.36 3.12
CA ASP A 91 23.30 9.01 2.55
C ASP A 91 24.40 8.05 3.02
N ILE A 92 25.66 8.55 3.13
CA ILE A 92 26.79 7.76 3.66
C ILE A 92 26.67 7.58 5.17
N GLY A 93 26.43 8.66 5.91
CA GLY A 93 26.45 8.69 7.38
C GLY A 93 25.34 7.86 8.00
N VAL A 94 24.09 8.08 7.53
CA VAL A 94 22.91 7.40 8.08
C VAL A 94 22.92 5.90 7.75
N ALA A 95 23.47 5.50 6.60
CA ALA A 95 23.65 4.08 6.26
C ALA A 95 24.52 3.30 7.25
N THR A 96 25.36 3.99 8.03
CA THR A 96 26.23 3.37 9.05
C THR A 96 25.66 3.44 10.47
N MET A 97 24.46 4.01 10.63
CA MET A 97 23.83 4.20 11.94
C MET A 97 22.91 3.02 12.30
N LYS A 98 22.84 2.72 13.59
CA LYS A 98 21.88 1.79 14.18
C LYS A 98 20.66 2.55 14.70
N LYS A 99 19.51 1.90 14.80
CA LYS A 99 18.31 2.50 15.38
C LYS A 99 18.56 2.99 16.82
N GLY A 100 18.19 4.24 17.10
CA GLY A 100 18.43 4.93 18.38
C GLY A 100 19.83 5.52 18.52
N GLU A 101 20.71 5.37 17.52
CA GLU A 101 22.05 5.95 17.54
C GLU A 101 21.98 7.47 17.39
N VAL A 102 22.85 8.17 18.14
CA VAL A 102 23.15 9.59 17.94
C VAL A 102 24.59 9.73 17.50
N CYS A 103 24.84 10.41 16.39
CA CYS A 103 26.20 10.66 15.91
C CYS A 103 26.41 12.13 15.56
N HIS A 104 27.67 12.50 15.55
CA HIS A 104 28.17 13.75 14.99
C HIS A 104 28.83 13.47 13.64
N LEU A 105 28.42 14.21 12.61
CA LEU A 105 29.02 14.15 11.29
C LEU A 105 29.69 15.50 10.95
N LEU A 106 30.92 15.45 10.47
CA LEU A 106 31.60 16.60 9.85
C LEU A 106 31.70 16.32 8.34
N CYS A 107 31.09 17.18 7.54
CA CYS A 107 30.89 16.99 6.12
C CYS A 107 31.63 18.09 5.33
N LYS A 108 32.61 17.68 4.49
CA LYS A 108 33.25 18.60 3.58
C LYS A 108 32.31 19.05 2.46
N PRO A 109 32.56 20.21 1.83
CA PRO A 109 31.69 20.76 0.80
C PRO A 109 31.35 19.80 -0.33
N GLU A 110 32.29 18.96 -0.77
CA GLU A 110 32.13 17.99 -1.87
C GLU A 110 31.07 16.91 -1.57
N TYR A 111 30.81 16.67 -0.29
CA TYR A 111 29.79 15.75 0.22
C TYR A 111 28.53 16.46 0.73
N ALA A 112 28.50 17.80 0.63
CA ALA A 112 27.41 18.65 1.07
C ALA A 112 26.85 19.51 -0.08
N TYR A 113 26.99 20.86 -0.01
CA TYR A 113 26.41 21.75 -1.01
C TYR A 113 27.46 22.31 -1.98
N GLY A 114 28.70 21.88 -1.89
CA GLY A 114 29.79 22.25 -2.82
C GLY A 114 30.09 23.74 -2.93
N SER A 115 30.51 24.14 -4.10
CA SER A 115 30.82 25.55 -4.43
C SER A 115 29.58 26.43 -4.55
N ALA A 116 28.41 25.87 -4.79
CA ALA A 116 27.16 26.62 -4.88
C ALA A 116 26.64 27.07 -3.50
N GLY A 117 26.86 26.27 -2.44
CA GLY A 117 26.24 26.49 -1.15
C GLY A 117 24.70 26.33 -1.19
N SER A 118 24.02 26.91 -0.19
CA SER A 118 22.56 27.05 -0.14
C SER A 118 22.22 28.38 0.54
N LEU A 119 22.31 29.45 -0.23
CA LEU A 119 22.08 30.81 0.27
C LEU A 119 20.60 31.02 0.67
N PRO A 120 20.31 31.86 1.66
CA PRO A 120 21.27 32.66 2.45
C PRO A 120 21.88 31.91 3.66
N LYS A 121 21.51 30.68 3.92
CA LYS A 121 21.86 29.96 5.16
C LYS A 121 23.23 29.29 5.12
N ILE A 122 23.63 28.76 3.97
CA ILE A 122 24.86 27.99 3.80
C ILE A 122 25.72 28.64 2.72
N PRO A 123 26.89 29.17 3.07
CA PRO A 123 27.82 29.79 2.12
C PRO A 123 28.42 28.75 1.15
N SER A 124 29.02 29.27 0.06
CA SER A 124 29.84 28.46 -0.85
C SER A 124 31.01 27.81 -0.10
N ASN A 125 31.33 26.58 -0.48
CA ASN A 125 32.43 25.80 0.10
C ASN A 125 32.37 25.64 1.63
N ALA A 126 31.17 25.61 2.21
CA ALA A 126 30.98 25.45 3.65
C ALA A 126 31.19 24.01 4.10
N THR A 127 32.04 23.80 5.09
CA THR A 127 32.07 22.58 5.88
C THR A 127 30.92 22.60 6.88
N LEU A 128 30.16 21.53 6.95
CA LEU A 128 28.95 21.41 7.78
C LEU A 128 29.18 20.43 8.92
N PHE A 129 28.60 20.76 10.06
CA PHE A 129 28.52 19.89 11.22
C PHE A 129 27.07 19.53 11.47
N PHE A 130 26.80 18.22 11.64
CA PHE A 130 25.48 17.73 12.00
C PHE A 130 25.54 16.86 13.25
N GLU A 131 24.57 17.04 14.10
CA GLU A 131 24.18 16.07 15.13
C GLU A 131 22.93 15.36 14.59
N ILE A 132 22.97 14.02 14.43
CA ILE A 132 21.89 13.22 13.84
C ILE A 132 21.54 12.12 14.81
N GLU A 133 20.24 11.94 15.05
CA GLU A 133 19.65 10.82 15.77
C GLU A 133 18.81 10.01 14.77
N LEU A 134 19.12 8.72 14.61
CA LEU A 134 18.32 7.79 13.81
C LEU A 134 17.22 7.21 14.69
N LEU A 135 15.99 7.64 14.46
CA LEU A 135 14.82 7.20 15.24
C LEU A 135 14.30 5.83 14.82
N ASP A 136 14.11 5.67 13.50
CA ASP A 136 13.56 4.45 12.91
C ASP A 136 13.88 4.37 11.42
N PHE A 137 13.72 3.18 10.85
CA PHE A 137 13.74 2.99 9.40
C PHE A 137 12.83 1.85 8.99
N LYS A 138 12.31 1.91 7.76
CA LYS A 138 11.42 0.90 7.19
C LYS A 138 11.80 0.66 5.74
N GLY A 139 11.70 -0.59 5.30
CA GLY A 139 11.85 -0.93 3.88
C GLY A 139 10.83 -0.20 3.01
N GLU A 140 11.09 -0.18 1.72
CA GLU A 140 10.20 0.38 0.71
C GLU A 140 8.97 -0.51 0.55
N ASP A 141 7.78 0.03 0.79
CA ASP A 141 6.51 -0.64 0.46
C ASP A 141 6.25 -0.47 -1.05
N LEU A 142 6.34 -1.56 -1.79
CA LEU A 142 6.32 -1.51 -3.27
C LEU A 142 4.95 -1.12 -3.85
N PHE A 143 3.86 -1.35 -3.11
CA PHE A 143 2.48 -1.15 -3.58
C PHE A 143 1.62 -0.34 -2.61
N GLU A 144 2.23 0.24 -1.57
CA GLU A 144 1.56 1.09 -0.56
C GLU A 144 0.41 0.38 0.20
N ASP A 145 0.41 -0.96 0.21
CA ASP A 145 -0.59 -1.79 0.90
C ASP A 145 0.01 -2.63 2.04
N GLY A 146 1.32 -2.45 2.32
CA GLY A 146 2.06 -3.17 3.35
C GLY A 146 2.34 -4.64 3.01
N GLY A 147 1.96 -5.09 1.82
CA GLY A 147 2.01 -6.50 1.46
C GLY A 147 3.37 -6.97 0.95
N ILE A 148 4.17 -6.09 0.36
CA ILE A 148 5.52 -6.37 -0.12
C ILE A 148 6.45 -5.25 0.34
N ILE A 149 7.30 -5.55 1.32
CA ILE A 149 8.32 -4.62 1.80
C ILE A 149 9.67 -5.05 1.26
N ARG A 150 10.33 -4.17 0.50
CA ARG A 150 11.65 -4.41 -0.09
C ARG A 150 12.73 -3.68 0.70
N ARG A 151 13.86 -4.37 0.96
CA ARG A 151 15.10 -3.76 1.46
C ARG A 151 16.26 -4.15 0.53
N ILE A 152 16.93 -3.18 -0.05
CA ILE A 152 17.99 -3.40 -1.04
C ILE A 152 19.33 -3.61 -0.34
N LYS A 153 19.88 -4.84 -0.43
CA LYS A 153 21.23 -5.17 0.07
C LYS A 153 22.32 -4.66 -0.87
N GLN A 154 22.11 -4.88 -2.17
CA GLN A 154 23.01 -4.45 -3.22
C GLN A 154 22.20 -3.80 -4.34
N LYS A 155 22.57 -2.59 -4.71
CA LYS A 155 21.95 -1.87 -5.82
C LYS A 155 22.29 -2.56 -7.13
N GLY A 156 21.30 -2.72 -7.99
CA GLY A 156 21.48 -3.25 -9.33
C GLY A 156 22.12 -2.26 -10.30
N GLU A 157 22.34 -2.73 -11.50
CA GLU A 157 22.98 -1.99 -12.59
C GLU A 157 21.96 -1.56 -13.65
N GLY A 158 22.19 -0.37 -14.23
CA GLY A 158 21.36 0.20 -15.28
C GLY A 158 20.08 0.84 -14.79
N TYR A 159 19.15 1.10 -15.74
CA TYR A 159 17.88 1.80 -15.50
C TYR A 159 16.66 0.98 -15.96
N SER A 160 16.91 -0.26 -16.39
CA SER A 160 15.89 -1.14 -16.97
C SER A 160 15.49 -2.21 -15.99
N ASN A 161 14.20 -2.49 -15.92
CA ASN A 161 13.60 -3.52 -15.09
C ASN A 161 12.90 -4.56 -15.98
N PRO A 162 12.71 -5.80 -15.52
CA PRO A 162 11.82 -6.75 -16.20
C PRO A 162 10.40 -6.20 -16.33
N ASN A 163 9.73 -6.52 -17.42
CA ASN A 163 8.30 -6.30 -17.57
C ASN A 163 7.53 -7.62 -17.42
N GLU A 164 6.23 -7.56 -17.35
CA GLU A 164 5.39 -8.77 -17.35
C GLU A 164 5.66 -9.59 -18.63
N GLY A 165 5.90 -10.88 -18.46
CA GLY A 165 6.29 -11.76 -19.56
C GLY A 165 7.80 -11.80 -19.87
N ALA A 166 8.62 -10.99 -19.21
CA ALA A 166 10.07 -11.07 -19.31
C ALA A 166 10.60 -12.41 -18.81
N THR A 167 11.61 -12.96 -19.48
CA THR A 167 12.35 -14.11 -18.96
C THR A 167 13.40 -13.62 -17.97
N VAL A 168 13.38 -14.13 -16.77
CA VAL A 168 14.31 -13.75 -15.67
C VAL A 168 15.12 -14.95 -15.19
N GLU A 169 16.37 -14.71 -14.83
CA GLU A 169 17.20 -15.63 -14.07
C GLU A 169 17.42 -15.03 -12.69
N ILE A 170 16.98 -15.73 -11.66
CA ILE A 170 17.13 -15.29 -10.27
C ILE A 170 17.80 -16.35 -9.42
N HIS A 171 18.46 -15.90 -8.35
CA HIS A 171 18.76 -16.71 -7.17
C HIS A 171 17.77 -16.30 -6.07
N LEU A 172 17.20 -17.27 -5.38
CA LEU A 172 16.30 -17.02 -4.27
C LEU A 172 16.61 -17.91 -3.06
N GLU A 173 16.43 -17.33 -1.87
CA GLU A 173 16.48 -18.02 -0.59
C GLU A 173 15.20 -17.65 0.18
N GLY A 174 14.36 -18.65 0.49
CA GLY A 174 13.08 -18.46 1.16
C GLY A 174 13.12 -18.90 2.61
N HIS A 175 12.62 -18.04 3.51
CA HIS A 175 12.55 -18.26 4.94
C HIS A 175 11.12 -18.08 5.48
N CYS A 176 10.75 -18.94 6.42
CA CYS A 176 9.54 -18.81 7.23
C CYS A 176 9.97 -18.83 8.70
N GLY A 177 9.96 -17.65 9.34
CA GLY A 177 10.67 -17.42 10.59
C GLY A 177 12.17 -17.65 10.40
N GLU A 178 12.77 -18.45 11.29
CA GLU A 178 14.21 -18.78 11.21
C GLU A 178 14.51 -19.95 10.25
N ARG A 179 13.49 -20.65 9.76
CA ARG A 179 13.67 -21.86 8.94
C ARG A 179 13.78 -21.49 7.46
N MET A 180 14.93 -21.80 6.84
CA MET A 180 15.07 -21.80 5.39
C MET A 180 14.30 -22.98 4.81
N PHE A 181 13.46 -22.73 3.81
CA PHE A 181 12.66 -23.77 3.16
C PHE A 181 12.93 -23.91 1.66
N ASP A 182 13.55 -22.91 1.04
CA ASP A 182 13.91 -22.90 -0.38
C ASP A 182 15.23 -22.17 -0.59
N CYS A 183 16.11 -22.72 -1.43
CA CYS A 183 17.37 -22.08 -1.84
C CYS A 183 17.75 -22.62 -3.21
N ARG A 184 17.64 -21.81 -4.26
CA ARG A 184 17.90 -22.28 -5.63
C ARG A 184 18.09 -21.15 -6.63
N ASN A 185 18.67 -21.51 -7.79
CA ASN A 185 18.58 -20.71 -9.01
C ASN A 185 17.39 -21.17 -9.83
N VAL A 186 16.67 -20.23 -10.44
CA VAL A 186 15.53 -20.53 -11.28
C VAL A 186 15.47 -19.54 -12.45
N VAL A 187 15.07 -20.07 -13.61
CA VAL A 187 14.74 -19.27 -14.81
C VAL A 187 13.26 -19.46 -15.07
N PHE A 188 12.53 -18.35 -15.20
CA PHE A 188 11.10 -18.39 -15.45
C PHE A 188 10.61 -17.09 -16.10
N THR A 189 9.34 -17.07 -16.51
CA THR A 189 8.70 -15.89 -17.08
C THR A 189 7.97 -15.12 -15.99
N VAL A 190 8.20 -13.82 -15.87
CA VAL A 190 7.51 -12.94 -14.90
C VAL A 190 6.00 -13.02 -15.12
N GLY A 191 5.26 -13.24 -14.03
CA GLY A 191 3.82 -13.54 -14.01
C GLY A 191 3.49 -15.03 -14.02
N GLU A 192 4.48 -15.92 -14.10
CA GLU A 192 4.33 -17.39 -14.13
C GLU A 192 5.10 -18.09 -12.99
N GLY A 193 5.54 -17.33 -12.00
CA GLY A 193 6.35 -17.83 -10.89
C GLY A 193 5.67 -18.97 -10.11
N GLU A 194 4.33 -18.99 -10.03
CA GLU A 194 3.61 -20.04 -9.33
C GLU A 194 3.82 -21.45 -9.93
N ASP A 195 4.08 -21.55 -11.25
CA ASP A 195 4.41 -22.81 -11.90
C ASP A 195 5.77 -23.36 -11.43
N HIS A 196 6.58 -22.51 -10.85
CA HIS A 196 7.88 -22.81 -10.25
C HIS A 196 7.85 -22.78 -8.71
N ASP A 197 6.65 -22.84 -8.10
CA ASP A 197 6.46 -22.71 -6.64
C ASP A 197 7.01 -21.39 -6.06
N ILE A 198 6.99 -20.32 -6.85
CA ILE A 198 7.38 -18.96 -6.45
C ILE A 198 6.12 -18.16 -6.15
N PRO A 199 6.03 -17.46 -5.00
CA PRO A 199 4.85 -16.67 -4.67
C PRO A 199 4.76 -15.42 -5.54
N ILE A 200 3.52 -14.98 -5.81
CA ILE A 200 3.22 -13.82 -6.68
C ILE A 200 3.92 -12.53 -6.24
N GLY A 201 4.25 -12.40 -4.95
CA GLY A 201 4.99 -11.25 -4.43
C GLY A 201 6.38 -11.11 -5.03
N ILE A 202 7.03 -12.22 -5.40
CA ILE A 202 8.33 -12.18 -6.08
C ILE A 202 8.16 -11.72 -7.52
N ASP A 203 7.18 -12.23 -8.27
CA ASP A 203 6.88 -11.76 -9.62
C ASP A 203 6.73 -10.22 -9.66
N LYS A 204 5.93 -9.70 -8.75
CA LYS A 204 5.68 -8.26 -8.64
C LYS A 204 6.89 -7.45 -8.21
N ALA A 205 7.73 -8.00 -7.33
CA ALA A 205 8.96 -7.34 -6.91
C ALA A 205 9.99 -7.28 -8.03
N LEU A 206 10.10 -8.33 -8.85
CA LEU A 206 11.02 -8.39 -10.00
C LEU A 206 10.76 -7.28 -11.01
N GLU A 207 9.51 -6.89 -11.24
CA GLU A 207 9.17 -5.74 -12.10
C GLU A 207 9.73 -4.40 -11.60
N LYS A 208 10.17 -4.33 -10.35
CA LYS A 208 10.77 -3.14 -9.73
C LYS A 208 12.28 -3.29 -9.48
N MET A 209 12.85 -4.48 -9.75
CA MET A 209 14.28 -4.76 -9.56
C MET A 209 15.10 -4.44 -10.79
N GLN A 210 16.36 -4.08 -10.58
CA GLN A 210 17.36 -3.89 -11.61
C GLN A 210 18.23 -5.15 -11.76
N ARG A 211 18.95 -5.27 -12.90
CA ARG A 211 19.93 -6.35 -13.09
C ARG A 211 20.97 -6.33 -11.97
N GLU A 212 21.39 -7.49 -11.48
CA GLU A 212 22.34 -7.68 -10.38
C GLU A 212 21.88 -7.06 -9.03
N GLU A 213 20.62 -6.63 -8.94
CA GLU A 213 20.06 -6.18 -7.65
C GLU A 213 19.87 -7.37 -6.72
N GLN A 214 20.32 -7.20 -5.47
CA GLN A 214 20.05 -8.13 -4.37
C GLN A 214 19.19 -7.43 -3.32
N CYS A 215 18.08 -8.03 -2.96
CA CYS A 215 17.16 -7.46 -1.97
C CYS A 215 16.57 -8.52 -1.05
N ILE A 216 16.10 -8.07 0.11
CA ILE A 216 15.26 -8.83 1.01
C ILE A 216 13.82 -8.38 0.79
N LEU A 217 12.92 -9.33 0.57
CA LEU A 217 11.49 -9.13 0.39
C LEU A 217 10.75 -9.73 1.58
N TYR A 218 9.99 -8.91 2.29
CA TYR A 218 9.06 -9.36 3.32
C TYR A 218 7.68 -9.44 2.66
N LEU A 219 7.13 -10.64 2.58
CA LEU A 219 5.85 -10.91 1.91
C LEU A 219 4.78 -11.20 2.95
N GLY A 220 3.74 -10.37 2.97
CA GLY A 220 2.53 -10.68 3.72
C GLY A 220 1.76 -11.85 3.08
N PRO A 221 0.80 -12.46 3.80
CA PRO A 221 0.08 -13.65 3.34
C PRO A 221 -0.51 -13.55 1.94
N ARG A 222 -1.08 -12.39 1.58
CA ARG A 222 -1.68 -12.14 0.26
C ARG A 222 -0.70 -12.29 -0.91
N TYR A 223 0.56 -11.97 -0.67
CA TYR A 223 1.65 -12.00 -1.65
C TYR A 223 2.58 -13.19 -1.48
N GLY A 224 2.37 -13.97 -0.41
CA GLY A 224 2.97 -15.27 -0.14
C GLY A 224 2.16 -16.41 -0.74
N PHE A 225 1.97 -17.48 0.04
CA PHE A 225 1.17 -18.65 -0.39
C PHE A 225 -0.28 -18.60 0.13
N GLY A 226 -0.73 -17.50 0.72
CA GLY A 226 -2.12 -17.21 1.09
C GLY A 226 -2.75 -18.20 2.07
N GLU A 227 -4.08 -18.33 1.97
CA GLU A 227 -4.88 -19.20 2.82
C GLU A 227 -4.59 -20.71 2.61
N ALA A 228 -4.03 -21.07 1.46
CA ALA A 228 -3.69 -22.46 1.17
C ALA A 228 -2.38 -22.90 1.81
N GLY A 229 -1.47 -21.96 2.12
CA GLY A 229 -0.10 -22.28 2.48
C GLY A 229 0.63 -23.02 1.36
N LYS A 230 1.74 -23.69 1.69
CA LYS A 230 2.49 -24.52 0.73
C LYS A 230 2.98 -25.80 1.42
N PRO A 231 2.16 -26.87 1.47
CA PRO A 231 2.54 -28.13 2.15
C PRO A 231 3.85 -28.73 1.66
N LYS A 232 4.17 -28.57 0.36
CA LYS A 232 5.45 -29.02 -0.22
C LYS A 232 6.67 -28.46 0.53
N PHE A 233 6.58 -27.24 1.02
CA PHE A 233 7.62 -26.56 1.79
C PHE A 233 7.33 -26.56 3.31
N GLY A 234 6.24 -27.19 3.75
CA GLY A 234 5.80 -27.15 5.13
C GLY A 234 5.44 -25.73 5.61
N ILE A 235 4.81 -24.95 4.74
CA ILE A 235 4.39 -23.57 5.04
C ILE A 235 2.90 -23.59 5.37
N GLU A 236 2.58 -23.08 6.57
CA GLU A 236 1.23 -22.97 7.08
C GLU A 236 0.39 -21.91 6.33
N PRO A 237 -0.95 -22.01 6.36
CA PRO A 237 -1.84 -20.99 5.86
C PRO A 237 -1.54 -19.60 6.45
N ASN A 238 -1.58 -18.58 5.61
CA ASN A 238 -1.37 -17.18 5.99
C ASN A 238 -0.01 -16.87 6.64
N ALA A 239 1.01 -17.67 6.35
CA ALA A 239 2.36 -17.42 6.83
C ALA A 239 2.97 -16.17 6.16
N GLU A 240 3.68 -15.37 6.94
CA GLU A 240 4.57 -14.33 6.43
C GLU A 240 5.88 -14.97 5.98
N LEU A 241 6.41 -14.51 4.85
CA LEU A 241 7.60 -15.06 4.22
C LEU A 241 8.67 -14.00 4.06
N ILE A 242 9.91 -14.41 4.17
CA ILE A 242 11.07 -13.58 3.87
C ILE A 242 11.82 -14.25 2.73
N TYR A 243 12.07 -13.50 1.67
CA TYR A 243 12.90 -13.97 0.58
C TYR A 243 14.10 -13.06 0.35
N GLU A 244 15.27 -13.65 0.24
CA GLU A 244 16.42 -12.97 -0.32
C GLU A 244 16.48 -13.30 -1.81
N VAL A 245 16.42 -12.28 -2.67
CA VAL A 245 16.34 -12.43 -4.12
C VAL A 245 17.46 -11.65 -4.79
N THR A 246 18.17 -12.32 -5.68
CA THR A 246 19.14 -11.69 -6.59
C THR A 246 18.63 -11.83 -8.03
N LEU A 247 18.37 -10.74 -8.72
CA LEU A 247 18.04 -10.73 -10.15
C LEU A 247 19.32 -10.72 -10.97
N LYS A 248 19.79 -11.90 -11.43
CA LYS A 248 21.04 -12.04 -12.18
C LYS A 248 20.96 -11.45 -13.58
N SER A 249 19.93 -11.83 -14.31
CA SER A 249 19.71 -11.37 -15.67
C SER A 249 18.25 -11.42 -16.06
N PHE A 250 17.89 -10.66 -17.09
CA PHE A 250 16.57 -10.76 -17.68
C PHE A 250 16.59 -10.36 -19.15
N GLU A 251 15.61 -10.90 -19.88
CA GLU A 251 15.27 -10.53 -21.24
C GLU A 251 13.82 -10.03 -21.26
N LYS A 252 13.62 -8.78 -21.68
CA LYS A 252 12.28 -8.17 -21.70
C LYS A 252 11.37 -8.86 -22.70
N ALA A 253 10.10 -9.01 -22.32
CA ALA A 253 9.07 -9.31 -23.31
C ALA A 253 8.85 -8.11 -24.23
N LYS A 254 8.49 -8.37 -25.49
CA LYS A 254 8.08 -7.33 -26.41
C LYS A 254 6.87 -6.58 -25.86
N GLU A 255 6.94 -5.27 -25.86
CA GLU A 255 5.82 -4.43 -25.49
C GLU A 255 4.76 -4.40 -26.62
N SER A 256 3.52 -4.08 -26.28
CA SER A 256 2.42 -4.12 -27.23
C SER A 256 2.64 -3.24 -28.48
N TRP A 257 3.37 -2.14 -28.34
CA TRP A 257 3.70 -1.24 -29.45
C TRP A 257 4.86 -1.72 -30.34
N GLU A 258 5.60 -2.74 -29.90
CA GLU A 258 6.67 -3.39 -30.66
C GLU A 258 6.17 -4.57 -31.50
N MET A 259 4.94 -5.03 -31.25
CA MET A 259 4.29 -6.12 -31.97
C MET A 259 3.40 -5.59 -33.10
N ASP A 260 3.47 -6.20 -34.25
CA ASP A 260 2.46 -5.97 -35.28
C ASP A 260 1.12 -6.66 -34.93
N THR A 261 0.05 -6.28 -35.66
CA THR A 261 -1.30 -6.81 -35.42
C THR A 261 -1.35 -8.34 -35.54
N LYS A 262 -0.62 -8.90 -36.50
CA LYS A 262 -0.59 -10.34 -36.70
C LYS A 262 0.07 -11.06 -35.53
N GLU A 263 1.21 -10.55 -35.05
CA GLU A 263 1.88 -11.05 -33.85
C GLU A 263 0.95 -10.98 -32.63
N LYS A 264 0.25 -9.86 -32.44
CA LYS A 264 -0.72 -9.69 -31.33
C LYS A 264 -1.82 -10.74 -31.37
N LEU A 265 -2.40 -11.01 -32.55
CA LEU A 265 -3.45 -12.01 -32.73
C LEU A 265 -2.93 -13.45 -32.50
N GLU A 266 -1.72 -13.75 -32.97
CA GLU A 266 -1.08 -15.05 -32.72
C GLU A 266 -0.79 -15.24 -31.23
N GLN A 267 -0.24 -14.24 -30.56
CA GLN A 267 0.02 -14.28 -29.12
C GLN A 267 -1.28 -14.34 -28.31
N ALA A 268 -2.33 -13.63 -28.74
CA ALA A 268 -3.64 -13.69 -28.09
C ALA A 268 -4.23 -15.11 -28.08
N ALA A 269 -4.03 -15.88 -29.14
CA ALA A 269 -4.46 -17.29 -29.20
C ALA A 269 -3.72 -18.15 -28.14
N ILE A 270 -2.39 -17.97 -28.03
CA ILE A 270 -1.53 -18.70 -27.10
C ILE A 270 -1.92 -18.39 -25.63
N VAL A 271 -1.99 -17.09 -25.27
CA VAL A 271 -2.32 -16.71 -23.89
C VAL A 271 -3.76 -17.02 -23.51
N LYS A 272 -4.70 -17.02 -24.46
CA LYS A 272 -6.08 -17.48 -24.23
C LYS A 272 -6.14 -18.96 -23.84
N GLU A 273 -5.40 -19.81 -24.54
CA GLU A 273 -5.30 -21.22 -24.23
C GLU A 273 -4.66 -21.45 -22.85
N LYS A 274 -3.56 -20.76 -22.58
CA LYS A 274 -2.86 -20.80 -21.30
C LYS A 274 -3.76 -20.34 -20.14
N GLY A 275 -4.48 -19.22 -20.30
CA GLY A 275 -5.48 -18.75 -19.35
C GLY A 275 -6.58 -19.78 -19.08
N THR A 276 -7.00 -20.51 -20.12
CA THR A 276 -8.00 -21.57 -19.96
C THR A 276 -7.47 -22.77 -19.18
N LEU A 277 -6.19 -23.13 -19.35
CA LEU A 277 -5.55 -24.16 -18.53
C LEU A 277 -5.47 -23.74 -17.06
N TYR A 278 -5.03 -22.53 -16.77
CA TYR A 278 -5.02 -22.00 -15.41
C TYR A 278 -6.41 -21.97 -14.78
N PHE A 279 -7.41 -21.50 -15.53
CA PHE A 279 -8.79 -21.51 -15.03
C PHE A 279 -9.29 -22.92 -14.67
N LYS A 280 -9.06 -23.91 -15.52
CA LYS A 280 -9.40 -25.31 -15.27
C LYS A 280 -8.66 -25.88 -14.06
N GLY A 281 -7.42 -25.44 -13.83
CA GLY A 281 -6.61 -25.80 -12.66
C GLY A 281 -6.98 -25.07 -11.38
N GLY A 282 -8.00 -24.17 -11.40
CA GLY A 282 -8.39 -23.36 -10.24
C GLY A 282 -7.48 -22.17 -9.95
N LYS A 283 -6.48 -21.92 -10.78
CA LYS A 283 -5.52 -20.82 -10.67
C LYS A 283 -6.09 -19.55 -11.32
N TYR A 284 -7.11 -18.97 -10.66
CA TYR A 284 -7.92 -17.89 -11.25
C TYR A 284 -7.13 -16.59 -11.43
N MET A 285 -6.18 -16.26 -10.53
CA MET A 285 -5.35 -15.06 -10.65
C MET A 285 -4.42 -15.16 -11.88
N GLN A 286 -3.78 -16.30 -12.10
CA GLN A 286 -2.94 -16.54 -13.28
C GLN A 286 -3.76 -16.50 -14.57
N ALA A 287 -5.00 -17.04 -14.54
CA ALA A 287 -5.91 -16.92 -15.67
C ALA A 287 -6.26 -15.45 -15.97
N VAL A 288 -6.48 -14.61 -14.94
CA VAL A 288 -6.71 -13.16 -15.09
C VAL A 288 -5.52 -12.49 -15.78
N ILE A 289 -4.29 -12.81 -15.37
CA ILE A 289 -3.08 -12.26 -15.98
C ILE A 289 -3.04 -12.60 -17.48
N GLN A 290 -3.25 -13.86 -17.85
CA GLN A 290 -3.19 -14.28 -19.25
C GLN A 290 -4.29 -13.65 -20.11
N TYR A 291 -5.53 -13.63 -19.62
CA TYR A 291 -6.63 -12.98 -20.37
C TYR A 291 -6.47 -11.46 -20.42
N GLY A 292 -5.89 -10.85 -19.38
CA GLY A 292 -5.58 -9.42 -19.33
C GLY A 292 -4.61 -8.99 -20.44
N LYS A 293 -3.64 -9.84 -20.80
CA LYS A 293 -2.71 -9.58 -21.93
C LYS A 293 -3.45 -9.38 -23.25
N ILE A 294 -4.49 -10.19 -23.52
CA ILE A 294 -5.31 -10.05 -24.73
C ILE A 294 -5.94 -8.66 -24.79
N VAL A 295 -6.50 -8.21 -23.65
CA VAL A 295 -7.14 -6.90 -23.56
C VAL A 295 -6.12 -5.79 -23.79
N SER A 296 -4.95 -5.85 -23.13
CA SER A 296 -3.90 -4.83 -23.25
C SER A 296 -3.33 -4.71 -24.66
N TRP A 297 -3.31 -5.80 -25.42
CA TRP A 297 -2.78 -5.79 -26.80
C TRP A 297 -3.80 -5.35 -27.85
N LEU A 298 -5.10 -5.65 -27.65
CA LEU A 298 -6.11 -5.53 -28.69
C LEU A 298 -7.15 -4.44 -28.44
N GLU A 299 -7.38 -3.99 -27.19
CA GLU A 299 -8.47 -3.04 -26.86
C GLU A 299 -8.28 -1.66 -27.52
N MET A 300 -7.03 -1.21 -27.71
CA MET A 300 -6.69 0.08 -28.30
C MET A 300 -6.01 -0.05 -29.66
N GLU A 301 -6.25 -1.11 -30.38
CA GLU A 301 -5.65 -1.32 -31.70
C GLU A 301 -6.45 -0.61 -32.78
N TYR A 302 -5.76 0.15 -33.63
CA TYR A 302 -6.36 0.96 -34.68
C TYR A 302 -5.84 0.58 -36.07
N GLY A 303 -6.60 0.91 -37.13
CA GLY A 303 -6.18 0.71 -38.52
C GLY A 303 -6.24 -0.73 -38.99
N LEU A 304 -7.00 -1.59 -38.30
CA LEU A 304 -7.17 -3.01 -38.65
C LEU A 304 -7.92 -3.19 -39.97
N SER A 305 -7.54 -4.20 -40.73
CA SER A 305 -8.37 -4.70 -41.84
C SER A 305 -9.66 -5.31 -41.27
N GLU A 306 -10.70 -5.43 -42.10
CA GLU A 306 -11.98 -6.03 -41.69
C GLU A 306 -11.83 -7.43 -41.07
N LYS A 307 -10.89 -8.23 -41.62
CA LYS A 307 -10.61 -9.58 -41.10
C LYS A 307 -9.93 -9.53 -39.73
N GLU A 308 -8.98 -8.63 -39.55
CA GLU A 308 -8.26 -8.44 -38.29
C GLU A 308 -9.18 -7.87 -37.22
N SER A 309 -10.06 -6.91 -37.55
CA SER A 309 -11.07 -6.35 -36.67
C SER A 309 -11.99 -7.44 -36.11
N LYS A 310 -12.56 -8.28 -36.97
CA LYS A 310 -13.41 -9.40 -36.56
C LYS A 310 -12.67 -10.41 -35.65
N ALA A 311 -11.40 -10.69 -35.97
CA ALA A 311 -10.58 -11.56 -35.13
C ALA A 311 -10.29 -10.93 -33.74
N SER A 312 -9.90 -9.66 -33.74
CA SER A 312 -9.65 -8.89 -32.52
C SER A 312 -10.89 -8.83 -31.61
N GLU A 313 -12.05 -8.47 -32.18
CA GLU A 313 -13.33 -8.44 -31.44
C GLU A 313 -13.69 -9.79 -30.86
N SER A 314 -13.45 -10.89 -31.59
CA SER A 314 -13.68 -12.25 -31.10
C SER A 314 -12.76 -12.61 -29.92
N PHE A 315 -11.47 -12.21 -29.96
CA PHE A 315 -10.54 -12.42 -28.87
C PHE A 315 -10.89 -11.56 -27.64
N LEU A 316 -11.23 -10.29 -27.85
CA LEU A 316 -11.65 -9.36 -26.77
C LEU A 316 -12.92 -9.85 -26.08
N LEU A 317 -13.95 -10.24 -26.87
CA LEU A 317 -15.19 -10.79 -26.31
C LEU A 317 -14.91 -12.02 -25.45
N ALA A 318 -14.10 -12.96 -25.98
CA ALA A 318 -13.73 -14.15 -25.23
C ALA A 318 -12.92 -13.83 -23.97
N ALA A 319 -11.97 -12.86 -24.05
CA ALA A 319 -11.15 -12.42 -22.92
C ALA A 319 -12.03 -11.79 -21.82
N PHE A 320 -12.89 -10.83 -22.15
CA PHE A 320 -13.77 -10.18 -21.20
C PHE A 320 -14.72 -11.17 -20.51
N LEU A 321 -15.32 -12.08 -21.27
CA LEU A 321 -16.16 -13.13 -20.68
C LEU A 321 -15.39 -14.02 -19.72
N ASN A 322 -14.17 -14.42 -20.07
CA ASN A 322 -13.34 -15.28 -19.22
C ASN A 322 -12.81 -14.54 -18.00
N LEU A 323 -12.42 -13.27 -18.12
CA LEU A 323 -12.09 -12.40 -16.99
C LEU A 323 -13.25 -12.27 -16.02
N ALA A 324 -14.47 -12.01 -16.51
CA ALA A 324 -15.67 -11.95 -15.68
C ALA A 324 -15.86 -13.24 -14.87
N MET A 325 -15.67 -14.41 -15.46
CA MET A 325 -15.77 -15.67 -14.76
C MET A 325 -14.67 -15.85 -13.70
N CYS A 326 -13.43 -15.45 -14.02
CA CYS A 326 -12.32 -15.46 -13.04
C CYS A 326 -12.65 -14.56 -11.85
N TYR A 327 -13.10 -13.33 -12.09
CA TYR A 327 -13.46 -12.39 -11.02
C TYR A 327 -14.65 -12.85 -10.19
N LEU A 328 -15.63 -13.52 -10.78
CA LEU A 328 -16.71 -14.18 -10.01
C LEU A 328 -16.15 -15.24 -9.04
N LYS A 329 -15.19 -16.08 -9.49
CA LYS A 329 -14.53 -17.07 -8.64
C LYS A 329 -13.68 -16.44 -7.54
N LEU A 330 -13.04 -15.32 -7.83
CA LEU A 330 -12.26 -14.52 -6.88
C LEU A 330 -13.11 -13.64 -5.96
N ARG A 331 -14.44 -13.63 -6.14
CA ARG A 331 -15.41 -12.78 -5.41
C ARG A 331 -15.21 -11.28 -5.62
N GLU A 332 -14.55 -10.89 -6.70
CA GLU A 332 -14.38 -9.51 -7.12
C GLU A 332 -15.51 -9.08 -8.07
N TYR A 333 -16.71 -8.96 -7.52
CA TYR A 333 -17.96 -8.84 -8.30
C TYR A 333 -18.03 -7.56 -9.13
N THR A 334 -17.54 -6.45 -8.62
CA THR A 334 -17.49 -5.18 -9.37
C THR A 334 -16.69 -5.31 -10.65
N LYS A 335 -15.49 -5.90 -10.57
CA LYS A 335 -14.67 -6.15 -11.76
C LYS A 335 -15.32 -7.16 -12.73
N ALA A 336 -16.06 -8.12 -12.20
CA ALA A 336 -16.82 -9.04 -13.03
C ALA A 336 -17.91 -8.31 -13.83
N VAL A 337 -18.63 -7.35 -13.23
CA VAL A 337 -19.62 -6.50 -13.91
C VAL A 337 -18.95 -5.67 -15.00
N GLU A 338 -17.85 -4.97 -14.69
CA GLU A 338 -17.10 -4.16 -15.66
C GLU A 338 -16.66 -4.96 -16.89
N CYS A 339 -16.14 -6.18 -16.68
CA CYS A 339 -15.77 -7.07 -17.79
C CYS A 339 -17.00 -7.51 -18.60
N CYS A 340 -18.12 -7.80 -17.96
CA CYS A 340 -19.37 -8.13 -18.66
C CYS A 340 -19.90 -6.94 -19.46
N ASP A 341 -19.83 -5.71 -18.93
CA ASP A 341 -20.25 -4.50 -19.63
C ASP A 341 -19.43 -4.30 -20.92
N LYS A 342 -18.10 -4.49 -20.85
CA LYS A 342 -17.23 -4.44 -22.04
C LYS A 342 -17.58 -5.55 -23.05
N ALA A 343 -17.84 -6.78 -22.58
CA ALA A 343 -18.27 -7.87 -23.45
C ALA A 343 -19.62 -7.58 -24.13
N LEU A 344 -20.58 -7.04 -23.39
CA LEU A 344 -21.91 -6.67 -23.89
C LEU A 344 -21.88 -5.42 -24.80
N GLY A 345 -20.86 -4.57 -24.66
CA GLY A 345 -20.57 -3.52 -25.61
C GLY A 345 -20.17 -4.03 -26.99
N LEU A 346 -19.49 -5.19 -27.05
CA LEU A 346 -19.12 -5.87 -28.31
C LEU A 346 -20.27 -6.74 -28.86
N ASP A 347 -21.00 -7.41 -27.97
CA ASP A 347 -22.14 -8.27 -28.32
C ASP A 347 -23.23 -8.13 -27.26
N SER A 348 -24.20 -7.24 -27.52
CA SER A 348 -25.27 -6.86 -26.58
C SER A 348 -26.22 -8.01 -26.24
N ALA A 349 -26.30 -9.05 -27.09
CA ALA A 349 -27.13 -10.23 -26.91
C ALA A 349 -26.35 -11.46 -26.40
N ASN A 350 -25.12 -11.25 -25.93
CA ASN A 350 -24.30 -12.37 -25.46
C ASN A 350 -24.90 -13.01 -24.19
N GLU A 351 -25.44 -14.22 -24.35
CA GLU A 351 -26.08 -14.96 -23.26
C GLU A 351 -25.17 -15.14 -22.04
N LYS A 352 -23.88 -15.45 -22.26
CA LYS A 352 -22.91 -15.64 -21.18
C LYS A 352 -22.58 -14.33 -20.46
N GLY A 353 -22.48 -13.25 -21.22
CA GLY A 353 -22.22 -11.90 -20.66
C GLY A 353 -23.36 -11.46 -19.75
N LEU A 354 -24.60 -11.54 -20.25
CA LEU A 354 -25.80 -11.21 -19.48
C LEU A 354 -25.91 -12.09 -18.22
N TYR A 355 -25.74 -13.40 -18.36
CA TYR A 355 -25.84 -14.32 -17.23
C TYR A 355 -24.80 -14.04 -16.15
N ARG A 356 -23.53 -13.84 -16.52
CA ARG A 356 -22.45 -13.57 -15.56
C ARG A 356 -22.58 -12.21 -14.88
N ARG A 357 -23.08 -11.19 -15.62
CA ARG A 357 -23.37 -9.88 -15.04
C ARG A 357 -24.48 -9.96 -14.01
N GLY A 358 -25.58 -10.64 -14.35
CA GLY A 358 -26.68 -10.89 -13.43
C GLY A 358 -26.24 -11.72 -12.19
N GLU A 359 -25.34 -12.68 -12.35
CA GLU A 359 -24.78 -13.44 -11.23
C GLU A 359 -23.95 -12.55 -10.31
N ALA A 360 -23.09 -11.68 -10.85
CA ALA A 360 -22.30 -10.73 -10.07
C ALA A 360 -23.19 -9.74 -9.33
N GLN A 361 -24.16 -9.12 -10.00
CA GLN A 361 -25.12 -8.20 -9.41
C GLN A 361 -25.95 -8.85 -8.29
N LEU A 362 -26.37 -10.10 -8.48
CA LEU A 362 -27.09 -10.86 -7.44
C LEU A 362 -26.24 -11.06 -6.18
N LEU A 363 -24.94 -11.29 -6.34
CA LEU A 363 -23.98 -11.44 -5.24
C LEU A 363 -23.64 -10.08 -4.57
N MET A 364 -23.85 -8.97 -5.28
CA MET A 364 -23.76 -7.59 -4.76
C MET A 364 -25.07 -7.10 -4.10
N ASN A 365 -26.12 -7.95 -4.08
CA ASN A 365 -27.48 -7.64 -3.64
C ASN A 365 -28.22 -6.61 -4.52
N GLU A 366 -27.84 -6.46 -5.77
CA GLU A 366 -28.50 -5.65 -6.79
C GLU A 366 -29.58 -6.46 -7.52
N PHE A 367 -30.62 -6.83 -6.78
CA PHE A 367 -31.59 -7.85 -7.19
C PHE A 367 -32.39 -7.48 -8.45
N GLU A 368 -32.76 -6.21 -8.61
CA GLU A 368 -33.55 -5.76 -9.78
C GLU A 368 -32.71 -5.73 -11.05
N SER A 369 -31.46 -5.23 -10.97
CA SER A 369 -30.51 -5.26 -12.10
C SER A 369 -30.22 -6.69 -12.54
N ALA A 370 -29.93 -7.56 -11.57
CA ALA A 370 -29.68 -8.98 -11.81
C ALA A 370 -30.86 -9.67 -12.49
N LYS A 371 -32.09 -9.41 -12.00
CA LYS A 371 -33.31 -9.94 -12.58
C LYS A 371 -33.46 -9.50 -14.04
N GLY A 372 -33.27 -8.19 -14.33
CA GLY A 372 -33.34 -7.67 -15.69
C GLY A 372 -32.36 -8.35 -16.66
N ASP A 373 -31.12 -8.63 -16.20
CA ASP A 373 -30.16 -9.33 -17.03
C ASP A 373 -30.54 -10.80 -17.27
N PHE A 374 -31.09 -11.52 -16.27
CA PHE A 374 -31.59 -12.88 -16.47
C PHE A 374 -32.86 -12.93 -17.36
N GLU A 375 -33.70 -11.90 -17.32
CA GLU A 375 -34.86 -11.78 -18.23
C GLU A 375 -34.36 -11.63 -19.67
N LYS A 376 -33.35 -10.79 -19.94
CA LYS A 376 -32.70 -10.68 -21.26
C LYS A 376 -32.07 -11.98 -21.70
N VAL A 377 -31.47 -12.77 -20.80
CA VAL A 377 -31.01 -14.13 -21.13
C VAL A 377 -32.15 -14.97 -21.66
N LEU A 378 -33.36 -14.90 -21.09
CA LEU A 378 -34.51 -15.65 -21.56
C LEU A 378 -35.09 -15.12 -22.89
N GLU A 379 -34.91 -13.82 -23.19
CA GLU A 379 -35.24 -13.28 -24.51
C GLU A 379 -34.34 -13.87 -25.60
N VAL A 380 -33.02 -14.02 -25.31
CA VAL A 380 -32.04 -14.63 -26.22
C VAL A 380 -32.22 -16.15 -26.31
N ASN A 381 -32.40 -16.80 -25.14
CA ASN A 381 -32.52 -18.24 -25.03
C ASN A 381 -33.68 -18.61 -24.08
N PRO A 382 -34.93 -18.76 -24.60
CA PRO A 382 -36.08 -19.09 -23.79
C PRO A 382 -35.99 -20.43 -23.06
N GLN A 383 -35.08 -21.33 -23.44
CA GLN A 383 -34.92 -22.65 -22.83
C GLN A 383 -33.89 -22.66 -21.69
N ASN A 384 -33.28 -21.53 -21.35
CA ASN A 384 -32.30 -21.44 -20.27
C ASN A 384 -32.97 -21.64 -18.90
N LYS A 385 -32.91 -22.86 -18.36
CA LYS A 385 -33.47 -23.21 -17.06
C LYS A 385 -32.75 -22.53 -15.90
N ALA A 386 -31.43 -22.27 -16.05
CA ALA A 386 -30.64 -21.66 -15.00
C ALA A 386 -31.09 -20.18 -14.81
N ALA A 387 -31.30 -19.43 -15.89
CA ALA A 387 -31.80 -18.06 -15.79
C ALA A 387 -33.17 -17.98 -15.13
N ARG A 388 -34.10 -18.90 -15.43
CA ARG A 388 -35.41 -18.95 -14.75
C ARG A 388 -35.28 -19.17 -13.25
N LEU A 389 -34.37 -20.06 -12.82
CA LEU A 389 -34.12 -20.29 -11.39
C LEU A 389 -33.52 -19.05 -10.73
N GLN A 390 -32.60 -18.35 -11.41
CA GLN A 390 -31.96 -17.13 -10.89
C GLN A 390 -32.98 -15.98 -10.74
N ILE A 391 -33.92 -15.82 -11.67
CA ILE A 391 -35.02 -14.84 -11.54
C ILE A 391 -35.81 -15.09 -10.25
N SER A 392 -36.22 -16.36 -10.02
CA SER A 392 -36.94 -16.71 -8.79
C SER A 392 -36.10 -16.44 -7.54
N MET A 393 -34.79 -16.68 -7.61
CA MET A 393 -33.84 -16.38 -6.54
C MET A 393 -33.73 -14.89 -6.26
N CYS A 394 -33.63 -14.05 -7.31
CA CYS A 394 -33.63 -12.58 -7.19
C CYS A 394 -34.89 -12.09 -6.48
N GLN A 395 -36.07 -12.54 -6.89
CA GLN A 395 -37.35 -12.17 -6.28
C GLN A 395 -37.44 -12.57 -4.81
N LYS A 396 -36.98 -13.79 -4.47
CA LYS A 396 -36.95 -14.26 -3.09
C LYS A 396 -35.99 -13.43 -2.22
N LYS A 397 -34.78 -13.23 -2.68
CA LYS A 397 -33.76 -12.46 -1.93
C LYS A 397 -34.15 -10.99 -1.80
N ALA A 398 -34.74 -10.37 -2.83
CA ALA A 398 -35.24 -9.01 -2.77
C ALA A 398 -36.31 -8.87 -1.69
N LYS A 399 -37.27 -9.80 -1.63
CA LYS A 399 -38.30 -9.84 -0.59
C LYS A 399 -37.71 -9.99 0.81
N GLU A 400 -36.80 -10.94 0.99
CA GLU A 400 -36.11 -11.16 2.27
C GLU A 400 -35.32 -9.93 2.71
N HIS A 401 -34.65 -9.24 1.78
CA HIS A 401 -33.90 -8.01 2.03
C HIS A 401 -34.83 -6.88 2.47
N ASN A 402 -35.91 -6.64 1.72
CA ASN A 402 -36.89 -5.63 2.04
C ASN A 402 -37.60 -5.87 3.38
N GLU A 403 -37.89 -7.13 3.72
CA GLU A 403 -38.45 -7.49 5.03
C GLU A 403 -37.46 -7.23 6.18
N ARG A 404 -36.17 -7.49 5.94
CA ARG A 404 -35.09 -7.21 6.90
C ARG A 404 -34.94 -5.71 7.13
N ASP A 405 -34.89 -4.94 6.05
CA ASP A 405 -34.76 -3.49 6.10
C ASP A 405 -35.98 -2.86 6.81
N ARG A 406 -37.18 -3.32 6.47
CA ARG A 406 -38.41 -2.88 7.15
C ARG A 406 -38.35 -3.13 8.67
N LYS A 407 -37.82 -4.29 9.11
CA LYS A 407 -37.64 -4.58 10.54
C LYS A 407 -36.59 -3.65 11.18
N ILE A 408 -35.49 -3.40 10.49
CA ILE A 408 -34.42 -2.50 10.97
C ILE A 408 -34.97 -1.08 11.12
N TYR A 409 -35.66 -0.55 10.09
CA TYR A 409 -36.25 0.79 10.13
C TYR A 409 -37.34 0.91 11.19
N ALA A 410 -38.23 -0.09 11.33
CA ALA A 410 -39.24 -0.10 12.38
C ALA A 410 -38.63 -0.05 13.79
N ASN A 411 -37.57 -0.82 14.04
CA ASN A 411 -36.84 -0.79 15.31
C ASN A 411 -36.14 0.54 15.55
N MET A 412 -35.60 1.16 14.49
CA MET A 412 -34.96 2.48 14.57
C MET A 412 -35.98 3.55 14.95
N PHE A 413 -37.13 3.61 14.27
CA PHE A 413 -38.19 4.56 14.59
C PHE A 413 -38.76 4.34 15.99
N LYS A 414 -38.90 3.10 16.43
CA LYS A 414 -39.31 2.79 17.82
C LYS A 414 -38.33 3.36 18.84
N LYS A 415 -37.02 3.15 18.61
CA LYS A 415 -35.98 3.71 19.49
C LYS A 415 -35.97 5.25 19.50
N PHE A 416 -36.20 5.88 18.36
CA PHE A 416 -36.33 7.35 18.29
C PHE A 416 -37.54 7.84 19.08
N ALA A 417 -38.73 7.23 18.88
CA ALA A 417 -39.93 7.58 19.62
C ALA A 417 -39.75 7.37 21.15
N GLU A 418 -39.12 6.29 21.57
CA GLU A 418 -38.80 6.06 23.00
C GLU A 418 -37.84 7.11 23.58
N ARG A 419 -36.87 7.57 22.78
CA ARG A 419 -35.95 8.64 23.19
C ARG A 419 -36.67 9.96 23.31
N ASP A 420 -37.50 10.33 22.29
CA ASP A 420 -38.25 11.59 22.28
C ASP A 420 -39.24 11.61 23.46
N ALA A 421 -39.92 10.50 23.73
CA ALA A 421 -40.81 10.38 24.90
C ALA A 421 -40.06 10.54 26.24
N LYS A 422 -38.83 10.02 26.36
CA LYS A 422 -37.99 10.23 27.55
C LYS A 422 -37.54 11.69 27.69
N GLU A 423 -37.20 12.35 26.59
CA GLU A 423 -36.84 13.77 26.62
C GLU A 423 -38.02 14.64 26.99
N GLU A 424 -39.24 14.36 26.46
CA GLU A 424 -40.47 15.07 26.83
C GLU A 424 -40.82 14.84 28.31
N ALA A 425 -40.71 13.60 28.80
CA ALA A 425 -40.95 13.31 30.22
C ALA A 425 -39.93 14.03 31.14
N SER A 426 -38.66 14.09 30.73
CA SER A 426 -37.65 14.84 31.46
C SER A 426 -37.90 16.35 31.48
N ARG A 427 -38.36 16.93 30.33
CA ARG A 427 -38.74 18.35 30.25
C ARG A 427 -40.00 18.65 31.06
N ALA A 428 -40.95 17.72 31.13
CA ALA A 428 -42.17 17.86 31.94
C ALA A 428 -41.87 17.79 33.46
N MET A 429 -40.94 16.91 33.86
CA MET A 429 -40.43 16.87 35.26
C MET A 429 -39.71 18.16 35.64
N GLY A 430 -38.85 18.68 34.76
CA GLY A 430 -38.15 19.95 34.99
C GLY A 430 -39.08 21.14 35.12
N LYS A 431 -40.18 21.17 34.36
CA LYS A 431 -41.23 22.21 34.52
C LYS A 431 -42.00 22.07 35.80
N LYS A 432 -42.31 20.87 36.29
CA LYS A 432 -42.98 20.66 37.58
C LYS A 432 -42.09 21.05 38.76
N THR A 433 -40.78 20.80 38.70
CA THR A 433 -39.86 21.23 39.75
C THR A 433 -39.70 22.75 39.78
N LEU A 434 -39.72 23.43 38.63
CA LEU A 434 -39.70 24.90 38.58
C LEU A 434 -41.01 25.53 39.10
N GLN A 435 -42.17 24.92 38.85
CA GLN A 435 -43.48 25.40 39.36
C GLN A 435 -43.63 25.11 40.90
N GLY A 436 -43.00 24.01 41.41
CA GLY A 436 -42.97 23.75 42.86
C GLY A 436 -42.12 24.77 43.62
N VAL A 437 -40.96 25.15 43.05
CA VAL A 437 -40.07 26.15 43.66
C VAL A 437 -40.64 27.58 43.61
N THR A 438 -41.48 27.91 42.61
CA THR A 438 -42.17 29.21 42.59
C THR A 438 -43.32 29.25 43.56
N HIS A 439 -44.06 28.15 43.80
CA HIS A 439 -45.13 28.08 44.76
C HIS A 439 -44.66 28.10 46.22
N GLU A 440 -43.48 27.48 46.54
CA GLU A 440 -42.87 27.58 47.86
C GLU A 440 -42.34 29.00 48.17
N LYS A 441 -41.83 29.73 47.19
CA LYS A 441 -41.38 31.12 47.33
C LYS A 441 -42.55 32.11 47.45
N GLU A 442 -43.69 31.86 46.85
CA GLU A 442 -44.87 32.67 47.02
C GLU A 442 -45.55 32.46 48.38
N THR A 443 -45.50 31.22 48.91
CA THR A 443 -46.00 30.94 50.28
C THR A 443 -45.09 31.47 51.38
N GLU A 444 -43.75 31.48 51.20
CA GLU A 444 -42.80 32.10 52.13
C GLU A 444 -42.93 33.64 52.16
N ASN A 445 -43.19 34.30 51.00
CA ASN A 445 -43.41 35.74 50.95
C ASN A 445 -44.76 36.17 51.56
N GLN A 446 -45.82 35.37 51.45
CA GLN A 446 -47.08 35.65 52.12
C GLN A 446 -47.02 35.45 53.65
N ALA A 447 -46.21 34.52 54.14
CA ALA A 447 -46.02 34.34 55.58
C ALA A 447 -45.14 35.44 56.24
N MET A 448 -44.31 36.16 55.46
CA MET A 448 -43.53 37.31 55.97
C MET A 448 -44.28 38.64 55.96
N GLU A 449 -45.40 38.76 55.22
CA GLU A 449 -46.25 39.99 55.23
C GLU A 449 -47.31 40.00 56.33
N GLU A 450 -47.62 38.89 57.01
CA GLU A 450 -48.59 38.81 58.12
C GLU A 450 -48.01 39.00 59.56
N GLU A 451 -46.69 39.15 59.71
CA GLU A 451 -46.04 39.32 61.03
C GLU A 451 -45.59 40.75 61.32
N ASN A 452 -46.25 41.80 60.88
CA ASN A 452 -45.92 43.13 61.38
C ASN A 452 -47.15 44.03 61.57
N PRO A 453 -47.87 43.95 62.69
CA PRO A 453 -48.75 45.02 63.12
C PRO A 453 -48.04 45.86 64.24
N GLU A 454 -48.27 47.19 64.16
CA GLU A 454 -48.01 48.24 65.12
C GLU A 454 -46.56 48.81 65.16
N GLY A 455 -46.42 50.12 65.16
CA GLY A 455 -46.98 51.19 65.78
C GLY A 455 -46.33 52.56 65.59
N HIS A 456 -47.17 53.46 65.66
CA HIS A 456 -47.10 54.84 66.27
C HIS A 456 -45.97 55.82 65.82
N VAL A 457 -46.35 56.89 65.39
CA VAL A 457 -46.75 58.27 65.67
C VAL A 457 -46.39 59.11 64.46
#